data_031f3202188d4814f7902271f5d1e0d4
#
_entry.id   031f3202188d4814f7902271f5d1e0d4
#
_cell.length_a   1.000
_cell.length_b   1.000
_cell.length_c   1.000
_cell.angle_alpha   90.00
_cell.angle_beta   90.00
_cell.angle_gamma   90.00
#
_symmetry.space_group_name_H-M   'P 1'
#
loop_
_entity.id
_entity.type
_entity.pdbx_description
1 polymer ?
#
loop_
_entity_poly.entity_id
_entity_poly.type
_entity_poly.pdbx_seq_one_letter_code
_entity_poly.pdbx_strand_id
1 'polypeptide(L)'
;MSKKQPLKSTASGQKQSSMQPTKKPNEGNTAFNLSNKILIPAVILLFVILAFLYCKPLIEGMRLSTHDSNQYIAINKESADLKATEGHVTMWSSRMFSGMPAYMMGGLEFSKLLKFSPLTIAYSIVRKIPDPALEIFLLLICSFIGLYVLIKNVSYAFLGSIAIGFCSYNFISLDAGHITKVNTIAMFLPLFAAVWLTFQKKYIWGILLFMIFSFEIIAQRHVQIAYYSFILIGIYGIYEVIRNVIKGDVKNALISGTSLALALVISGMMNFDNYLINDFSKDTTRGGDILNSAKMNPSADAGKKASVENEKGVGFDYATNWSLGFEELGSLFVPNFVGGSSAAGLDENSDVYKTLSSKGVPAQQASQFVQRMPLY
;
A
#
# COMPACT_ATOMS: atom_id res chain seq x y z
N MET A 1 -87.14 -35.51 -14.47
CA MET A 1 -87.61 -35.13 -15.81
C MET A 1 -86.67 -34.06 -16.36
N SER A 2 -86.35 -34.21 -17.64
CA SER A 2 -85.64 -33.36 -18.55
C SER A 2 -84.05 -33.39 -18.44
N LYS A 3 -83.51 -34.20 -19.34
CA LYS A 3 -82.12 -34.25 -19.77
C LYS A 3 -81.78 -32.96 -20.52
N LYS A 4 -80.63 -32.32 -20.21
CA LYS A 4 -79.94 -31.40 -21.14
C LYS A 4 -78.63 -32.02 -21.60
N GLN A 5 -78.50 -32.18 -22.92
CA GLN A 5 -77.31 -32.61 -23.62
C GLN A 5 -76.23 -31.48 -23.63
N PRO A 6 -74.93 -31.83 -23.68
CA PRO A 6 -73.89 -30.85 -23.83
C PRO A 6 -73.60 -30.51 -25.30
N LEU A 7 -73.43 -29.23 -25.58
CA LEU A 7 -73.01 -28.68 -26.86
C LEU A 7 -71.57 -29.03 -27.19
N LYS A 8 -71.33 -29.55 -28.39
CA LYS A 8 -70.03 -29.73 -29.01
C LYS A 8 -69.44 -28.36 -29.40
N SER A 9 -68.33 -28.00 -28.86
CA SER A 9 -67.46 -26.90 -29.31
C SER A 9 -66.48 -27.40 -30.34
N THR A 10 -66.57 -26.85 -31.55
CA THR A 10 -65.66 -27.04 -32.65
C THR A 10 -64.41 -26.22 -32.42
N ALA A 11 -63.26 -26.90 -32.17
CA ALA A 11 -61.98 -26.27 -32.11
C ALA A 11 -61.38 -26.13 -33.51
N SER A 12 -61.25 -24.89 -34.00
CA SER A 12 -60.46 -24.56 -35.19
C SER A 12 -58.98 -24.56 -34.84
N GLY A 13 -58.23 -25.45 -35.45
CA GLY A 13 -56.77 -25.53 -35.30
C GLY A 13 -56.06 -24.34 -35.95
N GLN A 14 -55.52 -23.44 -35.18
CA GLN A 14 -54.49 -22.52 -35.63
C GLN A 14 -53.14 -23.21 -35.54
N LYS A 15 -52.51 -23.44 -36.72
CA LYS A 15 -51.11 -23.84 -36.83
C LYS A 15 -50.23 -22.71 -36.28
N GLN A 16 -49.61 -22.92 -35.14
CA GLN A 16 -48.50 -22.11 -34.70
C GLN A 16 -47.31 -22.28 -35.65
N SER A 17 -47.03 -21.24 -36.43
CA SER A 17 -45.81 -21.10 -37.18
C SER A 17 -44.63 -21.04 -36.18
N SER A 18 -43.76 -22.03 -36.26
CA SER A 18 -42.48 -22.02 -35.54
C SER A 18 -41.60 -20.92 -36.13
N MET A 19 -41.49 -19.76 -35.42
CA MET A 19 -40.46 -18.79 -35.69
C MET A 19 -39.10 -19.43 -35.40
N GLN A 20 -38.34 -19.65 -36.46
CA GLN A 20 -36.90 -19.92 -36.33
C GLN A 20 -36.21 -18.74 -35.67
N PRO A 21 -35.27 -18.96 -34.73
CA PRO A 21 -34.50 -17.87 -34.17
C PRO A 21 -33.65 -17.24 -35.27
N THR A 22 -33.93 -15.98 -35.61
CA THR A 22 -33.10 -15.16 -36.48
C THR A 22 -31.67 -15.15 -35.94
N LYS A 23 -30.71 -15.71 -36.71
CA LYS A 23 -29.29 -15.53 -36.47
C LYS A 23 -29.03 -14.03 -36.37
N LYS A 24 -28.59 -13.58 -35.17
CA LYS A 24 -28.05 -12.24 -35.00
C LYS A 24 -26.91 -12.05 -36.00
N PRO A 25 -26.84 -10.87 -36.67
CA PRO A 25 -25.73 -10.57 -37.55
C PRO A 25 -24.44 -10.67 -36.74
N ASN A 26 -23.49 -11.40 -37.26
CA ASN A 26 -22.13 -11.46 -36.75
C ASN A 26 -21.55 -10.05 -36.96
N GLU A 27 -21.67 -9.17 -35.95
CA GLU A 27 -20.90 -7.92 -35.92
C GLU A 27 -19.44 -8.34 -35.85
N GLY A 28 -18.78 -8.26 -36.97
CA GLY A 28 -17.35 -8.47 -37.12
C GLY A 28 -16.59 -7.45 -36.30
N ASN A 29 -16.51 -7.67 -35.00
CA ASN A 29 -15.49 -7.05 -34.17
C ASN A 29 -14.17 -7.75 -34.50
N THR A 30 -13.45 -7.22 -35.49
CA THR A 30 -12.03 -7.47 -35.70
C THR A 30 -11.20 -6.79 -34.61
N ALA A 31 -11.61 -6.94 -33.35
CA ALA A 31 -10.74 -6.66 -32.22
C ALA A 31 -9.66 -7.74 -32.24
N PHE A 32 -8.42 -7.35 -32.43
CA PHE A 32 -7.22 -8.17 -32.32
C PHE A 32 -7.28 -8.94 -31.00
N ASN A 33 -7.73 -10.18 -31.03
CA ASN A 33 -7.91 -11.03 -29.86
C ASN A 33 -6.56 -11.72 -29.57
N LEU A 34 -5.58 -10.93 -29.14
CA LEU A 34 -4.28 -11.44 -28.70
C LEU A 34 -4.50 -12.37 -27.50
N SER A 35 -3.91 -13.56 -27.57
CA SER A 35 -3.94 -14.51 -26.45
C SER A 35 -3.36 -13.86 -25.17
N ASN A 36 -3.96 -14.12 -24.01
CA ASN A 36 -3.44 -13.69 -22.71
C ASN A 36 -1.97 -14.12 -22.47
N LYS A 37 -1.52 -15.17 -23.16
CA LYS A 37 -0.12 -15.62 -23.14
C LYS A 37 0.86 -14.58 -23.73
N ILE A 38 0.39 -13.71 -24.61
CA ILE A 38 1.16 -12.64 -25.22
C ILE A 38 0.89 -11.32 -24.49
N LEU A 39 -0.39 -11.06 -24.16
CA LEU A 39 -0.77 -9.80 -23.52
C LEU A 39 -0.16 -9.59 -22.14
N ILE A 40 -0.13 -10.63 -21.29
CA ILE A 40 0.41 -10.51 -19.93
C ILE A 40 1.92 -10.18 -19.94
N PRO A 41 2.79 -10.90 -20.67
CA PRO A 41 4.20 -10.49 -20.78
C PRO A 41 4.39 -9.10 -21.37
N ALA A 42 3.57 -8.71 -22.36
CA ALA A 42 3.62 -7.36 -22.95
C ALA A 42 3.27 -6.27 -21.91
N VAL A 43 2.25 -6.50 -21.09
CA VAL A 43 1.87 -5.60 -19.99
C VAL A 43 3.01 -5.48 -18.96
N ILE A 44 3.63 -6.59 -18.57
CA ILE A 44 4.75 -6.58 -17.62
C ILE A 44 5.93 -5.77 -18.18
N LEU A 45 6.28 -6.00 -19.44
CA LEU A 45 7.33 -5.24 -20.11
C LEU A 45 6.98 -3.74 -20.18
N LEU A 46 5.72 -3.43 -20.49
CA LEU A 46 5.25 -2.04 -20.53
C LEU A 46 5.32 -1.37 -19.14
N PHE A 47 5.05 -2.09 -18.06
CA PHE A 47 5.21 -1.55 -16.70
C PHE A 47 6.66 -1.22 -16.37
N VAL A 48 7.61 -2.05 -16.79
CA VAL A 48 9.04 -1.74 -16.65
C VAL A 48 9.39 -0.49 -17.44
N ILE A 49 8.94 -0.41 -18.69
CA ILE A 49 9.19 0.77 -19.54
C ILE A 49 8.60 2.03 -18.92
N LEU A 50 7.34 1.98 -18.44
CA LEU A 50 6.67 3.13 -17.81
C LEU A 50 7.38 3.58 -16.54
N ALA A 51 7.84 2.65 -15.70
CA ALA A 51 8.60 2.98 -14.49
C ALA A 51 9.89 3.73 -14.82
N PHE A 52 10.65 3.28 -15.82
CA PHE A 52 11.87 3.97 -16.24
C PHE A 52 11.62 5.26 -17.02
N LEU A 53 10.57 5.33 -17.84
CA LEU A 53 10.20 6.59 -18.53
C LEU A 53 9.81 7.67 -17.53
N TYR A 54 9.07 7.32 -16.48
CA TYR A 54 8.74 8.25 -15.42
C TYR A 54 9.98 8.67 -14.64
N CYS A 55 10.88 7.74 -14.37
CA CYS A 55 12.13 7.96 -13.65
C CYS A 55 13.30 8.17 -14.62
N LYS A 56 13.12 8.92 -15.71
CA LYS A 56 14.15 9.18 -16.72
C LYS A 56 15.52 9.57 -16.15
N PRO A 57 15.64 10.40 -15.11
CA PRO A 57 16.92 10.75 -14.51
C PRO A 57 17.74 9.54 -14.02
N LEU A 58 17.09 8.42 -13.67
CA LEU A 58 17.80 7.19 -13.30
C LEU A 58 18.62 6.59 -14.46
N ILE A 59 18.12 6.76 -15.69
CA ILE A 59 18.80 6.28 -16.92
C ILE A 59 20.08 7.11 -17.16
N GLU A 60 20.07 8.35 -16.70
CA GLU A 60 21.21 9.29 -16.77
C GLU A 60 22.17 9.12 -15.59
N GLY A 61 21.95 8.09 -14.75
CA GLY A 61 22.81 7.77 -13.59
C GLY A 61 22.50 8.59 -12.33
N MET A 62 21.49 9.45 -12.36
CA MET A 62 21.03 10.20 -11.19
C MET A 62 20.27 9.29 -10.22
N ARG A 63 20.22 9.65 -8.96
CA ARG A 63 19.45 8.95 -7.92
C ARG A 63 18.54 9.92 -7.20
N LEU A 64 17.35 9.45 -6.84
CA LEU A 64 16.45 10.24 -6.00
C LEU A 64 17.07 10.41 -4.61
N SER A 65 17.27 11.66 -4.20
CA SER A 65 17.79 12.03 -2.89
C SER A 65 16.63 12.56 -2.05
N THR A 66 16.11 11.73 -1.16
CA THR A 66 15.04 12.13 -0.24
C THR A 66 15.61 12.33 1.16
N HIS A 67 14.92 13.15 1.96
CA HIS A 67 15.33 13.42 3.32
C HIS A 67 15.46 12.15 4.16
N ASP A 68 14.41 11.33 4.17
CA ASP A 68 14.37 10.11 4.97
C ASP A 68 15.37 9.06 4.50
N SER A 69 15.58 8.91 3.19
CA SER A 69 16.58 7.99 2.65
C SER A 69 18.00 8.40 3.03
N ASN A 70 18.31 9.70 2.99
CA ASN A 70 19.63 10.19 3.39
C ASN A 70 19.87 10.01 4.89
N GLN A 71 18.87 10.27 5.72
CA GLN A 71 18.94 10.01 7.16
C GLN A 71 19.15 8.52 7.43
N TYR A 72 18.39 7.65 6.77
CA TYR A 72 18.55 6.19 6.91
C TYR A 72 19.97 5.73 6.56
N ILE A 73 20.54 6.21 5.45
CA ILE A 73 21.91 5.90 5.05
C ILE A 73 22.91 6.39 6.11
N ALA A 74 22.75 7.61 6.60
CA ALA A 74 23.64 8.19 7.60
C ALA A 74 23.59 7.42 8.92
N ILE A 75 22.42 7.03 9.39
CA ILE A 75 22.24 6.25 10.62
C ILE A 75 22.88 4.85 10.51
N ASN A 76 22.67 4.19 9.35
CA ASN A 76 23.14 2.82 9.14
C ASN A 76 24.61 2.74 8.70
N LYS A 77 25.29 3.88 8.47
CA LYS A 77 26.66 3.90 7.98
C LYS A 77 27.63 3.15 8.92
N GLU A 78 27.53 3.36 10.22
CA GLU A 78 28.39 2.68 11.21
C GLU A 78 28.21 1.16 11.16
N SER A 79 26.97 0.69 11.09
CA SER A 79 26.65 -0.75 10.96
C SER A 79 27.13 -1.32 9.63
N ALA A 80 27.04 -0.55 8.54
CA ALA A 80 27.52 -0.94 7.22
C ALA A 80 29.05 -1.02 7.17
N ASP A 81 29.74 -0.06 7.77
CA ASP A 81 31.21 -0.01 7.83
C ASP A 81 31.75 -1.20 8.66
N LEU A 82 31.16 -1.48 9.84
CA LEU A 82 31.54 -2.63 10.66
C LEU A 82 31.27 -3.96 9.93
N LYS A 83 30.16 -4.05 9.23
CA LYS A 83 29.88 -5.25 8.43
C LYS A 83 30.89 -5.45 7.32
N ALA A 84 31.38 -4.38 6.70
CA ALA A 84 32.39 -4.47 5.66
C ALA A 84 33.77 -4.82 6.18
N THR A 85 34.15 -4.37 7.39
CA THR A 85 35.49 -4.56 7.99
C THR A 85 35.56 -5.81 8.86
N GLU A 86 34.53 -6.11 9.62
CA GLU A 86 34.53 -7.15 10.67
C GLU A 86 33.56 -8.31 10.39
N GLY A 87 32.74 -8.18 9.34
CA GLY A 87 31.81 -9.23 8.92
C GLY A 87 30.53 -9.35 9.75
N HIS A 88 30.33 -8.53 10.78
CA HIS A 88 29.14 -8.52 11.64
C HIS A 88 28.48 -7.14 11.70
N VAL A 89 27.19 -7.09 12.02
CA VAL A 89 26.45 -5.84 12.27
C VAL A 89 26.48 -5.51 13.77
N THR A 90 26.59 -4.21 14.06
CA THR A 90 26.48 -3.76 15.45
C THR A 90 25.02 -3.81 15.92
N MET A 91 24.82 -4.11 17.22
CA MET A 91 23.52 -4.04 17.87
C MET A 91 23.21 -2.64 18.42
N TRP A 92 24.19 -1.74 18.41
CA TRP A 92 24.08 -0.36 18.88
C TRP A 92 24.68 0.59 17.84
N SER A 93 24.05 1.73 17.63
CA SER A 93 24.58 2.83 16.82
C SER A 93 24.77 4.07 17.68
N SER A 94 25.94 4.68 17.58
CA SER A 94 26.27 5.94 18.26
C SER A 94 25.87 7.19 17.47
N ARG A 95 25.36 7.02 16.24
CA ARG A 95 25.13 8.12 15.29
C ARG A 95 23.88 8.96 15.56
N MET A 96 22.91 8.48 16.34
CA MET A 96 21.68 9.19 16.65
C MET A 96 21.37 9.19 18.15
N PHE A 97 20.76 10.27 18.61
CA PHE A 97 20.23 10.42 19.97
C PHE A 97 21.24 10.10 21.08
N SER A 98 22.51 10.36 20.85
CA SER A 98 23.62 9.92 21.74
C SER A 98 23.74 8.41 21.88
N GLY A 99 23.15 7.65 20.98
CA GLY A 99 23.12 6.20 20.91
C GLY A 99 21.72 5.62 20.87
N MET A 100 21.54 4.60 20.02
CA MET A 100 20.27 3.88 19.89
C MET A 100 20.49 2.42 19.48
N PRO A 101 19.52 1.52 19.73
CA PRO A 101 19.57 0.15 19.22
C PRO A 101 19.58 0.10 17.68
N ALA A 102 20.66 -0.43 17.09
CA ALA A 102 20.82 -0.51 15.63
C ALA A 102 19.86 -1.52 14.99
N TYR A 103 19.41 -2.53 15.73
CA TYR A 103 18.44 -3.51 15.23
C TYR A 103 17.05 -2.90 14.92
N MET A 104 16.73 -1.75 15.48
CA MET A 104 15.50 -1.01 15.12
C MET A 104 15.50 -0.60 13.65
N MET A 105 16.66 -0.30 13.09
CA MET A 105 16.83 0.15 11.70
C MET A 105 17.20 -1.01 10.78
N GLY A 106 18.21 -1.81 11.11
CA GLY A 106 18.76 -2.87 10.26
C GLY A 106 18.10 -4.25 10.41
N GLY A 107 17.33 -4.46 11.48
CA GLY A 107 16.76 -5.76 11.82
C GLY A 107 17.75 -6.69 12.53
N LEU A 108 17.26 -7.86 12.93
CA LEU A 108 18.05 -8.90 13.58
C LEU A 108 18.58 -9.89 12.52
N GLU A 109 19.86 -10.24 12.57
CA GLU A 109 20.46 -11.12 11.57
C GLU A 109 19.95 -12.56 11.57
N PHE A 110 19.55 -13.08 12.74
CA PHE A 110 19.05 -14.46 12.86
C PHE A 110 17.70 -14.68 12.18
N SER A 111 16.96 -13.61 11.88
CA SER A 111 15.70 -13.71 11.14
C SER A 111 15.86 -14.17 9.69
N LYS A 112 17.07 -14.14 9.13
CA LYS A 112 17.34 -14.56 7.74
C LYS A 112 17.00 -16.02 7.48
N LEU A 113 17.13 -16.89 8.48
CA LEU A 113 16.78 -18.32 8.36
C LEU A 113 15.27 -18.56 8.16
N LEU A 114 14.43 -17.67 8.69
CA LEU A 114 12.96 -17.76 8.60
C LEU A 114 12.40 -16.99 7.37
N LYS A 115 13.21 -16.16 6.73
CA LYS A 115 12.80 -15.31 5.60
C LYS A 115 12.89 -16.01 4.23
N PHE A 116 12.68 -17.31 4.17
CA PHE A 116 12.52 -17.98 2.89
C PHE A 116 11.12 -17.70 2.34
N SER A 117 11.01 -16.62 1.59
CA SER A 117 9.84 -16.32 0.77
C SER A 117 10.19 -16.57 -0.70
N PRO A 118 9.33 -17.22 -1.50
CA PRO A 118 9.49 -17.28 -2.94
C PRO A 118 9.59 -15.90 -3.59
N LEU A 119 8.97 -14.88 -2.98
CA LEU A 119 9.13 -13.49 -3.38
C LEU A 119 10.51 -12.94 -3.07
N THR A 120 11.23 -13.43 -2.05
CA THR A 120 12.60 -12.98 -1.79
C THR A 120 13.52 -13.28 -2.96
N ILE A 121 13.30 -14.41 -3.65
CA ILE A 121 14.03 -14.76 -4.87
C ILE A 121 13.63 -13.84 -6.02
N ALA A 122 12.31 -13.67 -6.25
CA ALA A 122 11.81 -12.73 -7.25
C ALA A 122 12.25 -11.29 -6.95
N TYR A 123 12.20 -10.89 -5.69
CA TYR A 123 12.64 -9.58 -5.21
C TYR A 123 14.14 -9.37 -5.38
N SER A 124 14.99 -10.40 -5.24
CA SER A 124 16.43 -10.30 -5.49
C SER A 124 16.76 -10.02 -6.96
N ILE A 125 15.92 -10.48 -7.88
CA ILE A 125 16.03 -10.18 -9.31
C ILE A 125 15.52 -8.75 -9.58
N VAL A 126 14.38 -8.40 -9.02
CA VAL A 126 13.70 -7.11 -9.22
C VAL A 126 14.46 -5.97 -8.52
N ARG A 127 15.16 -6.23 -7.42
CA ARG A 127 16.05 -5.29 -6.71
C ARG A 127 17.21 -4.73 -7.53
N LYS A 128 17.43 -5.24 -8.73
CA LYS A 128 18.36 -4.61 -9.68
C LYS A 128 17.77 -3.35 -10.32
N ILE A 129 16.45 -3.14 -10.21
CA ILE A 129 15.79 -1.91 -10.61
C ILE A 129 16.05 -0.89 -9.49
N PRO A 130 16.62 0.29 -9.79
CA PRO A 130 16.88 1.29 -8.77
C PRO A 130 15.60 1.97 -8.29
N ASP A 131 15.60 2.39 -7.01
CA ASP A 131 14.52 3.23 -6.45
C ASP A 131 14.54 4.63 -7.12
N PRO A 132 13.40 5.26 -7.41
CA PRO A 132 12.01 4.87 -7.14
C PRO A 132 11.33 4.06 -8.28
N ALA A 133 12.04 3.67 -9.35
CA ALA A 133 11.44 2.91 -10.44
C ALA A 133 10.95 1.53 -9.99
N LEU A 134 11.63 0.94 -9.01
CA LEU A 134 11.22 -0.31 -8.39
C LEU A 134 9.85 -0.20 -7.74
N GLU A 135 9.63 0.84 -6.94
CA GLU A 135 8.37 1.05 -6.22
C GLU A 135 7.21 1.29 -7.19
N ILE A 136 7.43 2.08 -8.24
CA ILE A 136 6.45 2.30 -9.31
C ILE A 136 6.12 0.98 -10.01
N PHE A 137 7.13 0.20 -10.35
CA PHE A 137 6.93 -1.11 -10.95
C PHE A 137 6.14 -2.05 -10.03
N LEU A 138 6.46 -2.09 -8.73
CA LEU A 138 5.73 -2.90 -7.75
C LEU A 138 4.27 -2.47 -7.60
N LEU A 139 3.99 -1.16 -7.55
CA LEU A 139 2.64 -0.63 -7.56
C LEU A 139 1.84 -1.11 -8.76
N LEU A 140 2.43 -1.02 -9.96
CA LEU A 140 1.79 -1.42 -11.21
C LEU A 140 1.54 -2.93 -11.27
N ILE A 141 2.57 -3.74 -10.99
CA ILE A 141 2.46 -5.20 -11.15
C ILE A 141 1.57 -5.83 -10.08
N CYS A 142 1.67 -5.41 -8.82
CA CYS A 142 0.83 -5.93 -7.75
C CYS A 142 -0.63 -5.51 -7.94
N SER A 143 -0.89 -4.26 -8.34
CA SER A 143 -2.24 -3.82 -8.70
C SER A 143 -2.80 -4.63 -9.86
N PHE A 144 -1.98 -4.92 -10.89
CA PHE A 144 -2.37 -5.75 -12.02
C PHE A 144 -2.72 -7.18 -11.59
N ILE A 145 -1.89 -7.81 -10.76
CA ILE A 145 -2.16 -9.16 -10.24
C ILE A 145 -3.50 -9.18 -9.51
N GLY A 146 -3.72 -8.25 -8.57
CA GLY A 146 -4.95 -8.17 -7.81
C GLY A 146 -6.18 -7.94 -8.69
N LEU A 147 -6.13 -6.94 -9.58
CA LEU A 147 -7.22 -6.63 -10.49
C LEU A 147 -7.48 -7.75 -11.51
N TYR A 148 -6.43 -8.36 -12.06
CA TYR A 148 -6.59 -9.45 -13.01
C TYR A 148 -7.25 -10.68 -12.37
N VAL A 149 -6.91 -10.98 -11.13
CA VAL A 149 -7.57 -12.05 -10.36
C VAL A 149 -9.05 -11.75 -10.18
N LEU A 150 -9.41 -10.51 -9.86
CA LEU A 150 -10.81 -10.10 -9.60
C LEU A 150 -11.64 -9.98 -10.88
N ILE A 151 -11.11 -9.32 -11.90
CA ILE A 151 -11.84 -8.91 -13.11
C ILE A 151 -11.69 -9.92 -14.26
N LYS A 152 -10.58 -10.65 -14.29
CA LYS A 152 -10.23 -11.63 -15.34
C LYS A 152 -10.14 -11.06 -16.75
N ASN A 153 -9.90 -9.77 -16.88
CA ASN A 153 -9.70 -9.08 -18.14
C ASN A 153 -8.39 -8.29 -18.09
N VAL A 154 -7.49 -8.58 -19.02
CA VAL A 154 -6.13 -7.98 -19.05
C VAL A 154 -6.20 -6.47 -19.26
N SER A 155 -7.04 -6.00 -20.18
CA SER A 155 -7.12 -4.57 -20.52
C SER A 155 -7.66 -3.73 -19.36
N TYR A 156 -8.72 -4.18 -18.71
CA TYR A 156 -9.27 -3.48 -17.53
C TYR A 156 -8.33 -3.56 -16.33
N ALA A 157 -7.67 -4.70 -16.12
CA ALA A 157 -6.67 -4.81 -15.06
C ALA A 157 -5.48 -3.89 -15.33
N PHE A 158 -5.02 -3.78 -16.57
CA PHE A 158 -3.97 -2.85 -16.98
C PHE A 158 -4.35 -1.39 -16.71
N LEU A 159 -5.52 -0.95 -17.20
CA LEU A 159 -5.99 0.43 -16.98
C LEU A 159 -6.14 0.77 -15.49
N GLY A 160 -6.73 -0.15 -14.72
CA GLY A 160 -6.85 0.01 -13.28
C GLY A 160 -5.49 0.07 -12.57
N SER A 161 -4.51 -0.71 -13.03
CA SER A 161 -3.16 -0.68 -12.47
C SER A 161 -2.46 0.65 -12.74
N ILE A 162 -2.64 1.23 -13.91
CA ILE A 162 -2.13 2.57 -14.24
C ILE A 162 -2.77 3.60 -13.31
N ALA A 163 -4.09 3.58 -13.15
CA ALA A 163 -4.79 4.52 -12.29
C ALA A 163 -4.33 4.45 -10.82
N ILE A 164 -4.13 3.24 -10.29
CA ILE A 164 -3.65 3.03 -8.91
C ILE A 164 -2.17 3.38 -8.79
N GLY A 165 -1.33 2.88 -9.70
CA GLY A 165 0.13 3.05 -9.63
C GLY A 165 0.54 4.52 -9.78
N PHE A 166 -0.16 5.27 -10.64
CA PHE A 166 0.10 6.70 -10.88
C PHE A 166 -0.81 7.62 -10.05
N CYS A 167 -1.41 7.14 -8.96
CA CYS A 167 -2.09 7.99 -8.00
C CYS A 167 -1.10 8.97 -7.34
N SER A 168 -1.47 10.24 -7.25
CA SER A 168 -0.63 11.33 -6.70
C SER A 168 -0.08 11.02 -5.31
N TYR A 169 -0.86 10.37 -4.46
CA TYR A 169 -0.46 10.00 -3.11
C TYR A 169 0.79 9.11 -3.07
N ASN A 170 0.93 8.21 -4.04
CA ASN A 170 2.11 7.35 -4.13
C ASN A 170 3.37 8.17 -4.39
N PHE A 171 3.29 9.17 -5.27
CA PHE A 171 4.43 10.03 -5.61
C PHE A 171 4.80 10.97 -4.47
N ILE A 172 3.82 11.55 -3.78
CA ILE A 172 4.05 12.33 -2.56
C ILE A 172 4.79 11.49 -1.52
N SER A 173 4.39 10.22 -1.35
CA SER A 173 5.04 9.31 -0.42
C SER A 173 6.46 8.92 -0.87
N LEU A 174 6.70 8.76 -2.17
CA LEU A 174 8.04 8.47 -2.72
C LEU A 174 8.98 9.67 -2.59
N ASP A 175 8.49 10.88 -2.84
CA ASP A 175 9.26 12.12 -2.71
C ASP A 175 9.69 12.35 -1.25
N ALA A 176 8.83 12.03 -0.29
CA ALA A 176 9.16 12.05 1.13
C ALA A 176 10.16 10.95 1.55
N GLY A 177 10.38 9.92 0.73
CA GLY A 177 11.25 8.77 1.05
C GLY A 177 10.53 7.63 1.78
N HIS A 178 9.21 7.62 1.80
CA HIS A 178 8.40 6.61 2.50
C HIS A 178 8.27 5.30 1.70
N ILE A 179 9.38 4.70 1.32
CA ILE A 179 9.47 3.51 0.45
C ILE A 179 8.68 2.34 1.03
N THR A 180 8.86 2.02 2.32
CA THR A 180 8.16 0.90 2.96
C THR A 180 6.64 1.09 2.99
N LYS A 181 6.17 2.34 3.08
CA LYS A 181 4.75 2.70 3.00
C LYS A 181 4.19 2.37 1.62
N VAL A 182 4.88 2.80 0.56
CA VAL A 182 4.46 2.57 -0.83
C VAL A 182 4.46 1.07 -1.16
N ASN A 183 5.48 0.35 -0.74
CA ASN A 183 5.55 -1.11 -0.91
C ASN A 183 4.39 -1.83 -0.18
N THR A 184 4.05 -1.40 1.04
CA THR A 184 2.90 -1.97 1.77
C THR A 184 1.58 -1.71 1.04
N ILE A 185 1.39 -0.49 0.50
CA ILE A 185 0.21 -0.14 -0.31
C ILE A 185 0.12 -1.04 -1.56
N ALA A 186 1.23 -1.25 -2.25
CA ALA A 186 1.26 -2.10 -3.45
C ALA A 186 0.75 -3.52 -3.18
N MET A 187 1.07 -4.09 -2.01
CA MET A 187 0.70 -5.47 -1.64
C MET A 187 -0.78 -5.64 -1.25
N PHE A 188 -1.52 -4.56 -1.01
CA PHE A 188 -2.90 -4.63 -0.50
C PHE A 188 -3.86 -5.31 -1.48
N LEU A 189 -3.83 -4.91 -2.74
CA LEU A 189 -4.82 -5.39 -3.72
C LEU A 189 -4.70 -6.88 -4.04
N PRO A 190 -3.49 -7.45 -4.25
CA PRO A 190 -3.35 -8.90 -4.38
C PRO A 190 -3.71 -9.67 -3.11
N LEU A 191 -3.47 -9.09 -1.91
CA LEU A 191 -3.91 -9.68 -0.66
C LEU A 191 -5.44 -9.74 -0.58
N PHE A 192 -6.14 -8.68 -0.95
CA PHE A 192 -7.61 -8.66 -1.05
C PHE A 192 -8.13 -9.71 -2.05
N ALA A 193 -7.51 -9.76 -3.24
CA ALA A 193 -7.86 -10.74 -4.26
C ALA A 193 -7.64 -12.20 -3.80
N ALA A 194 -6.64 -12.43 -2.96
CA ALA A 194 -6.38 -13.74 -2.37
C ALA A 194 -7.51 -14.20 -1.44
N VAL A 195 -8.04 -13.30 -0.60
CA VAL A 195 -9.22 -13.58 0.24
C VAL A 195 -10.42 -13.92 -0.65
N TRP A 196 -10.68 -13.09 -1.67
CA TRP A 196 -11.76 -13.33 -2.61
C TRP A 196 -11.63 -14.72 -3.28
N LEU A 197 -10.44 -15.09 -3.78
CA LEU A 197 -10.19 -16.42 -4.39
C LEU A 197 -10.50 -17.55 -3.43
N THR A 198 -10.11 -17.45 -2.17
CA THR A 198 -10.32 -18.48 -1.16
C THR A 198 -11.81 -18.75 -0.99
N PHE A 199 -12.63 -17.69 -0.86
CA PHE A 199 -14.10 -17.82 -0.79
C PHE A 199 -14.75 -18.27 -2.11
N GLN A 200 -14.07 -18.11 -3.25
CA GLN A 200 -14.48 -18.73 -4.53
C GLN A 200 -14.08 -20.22 -4.65
N LYS A 201 -13.71 -20.86 -3.54
CA LYS A 201 -13.28 -22.28 -3.48
C LYS A 201 -11.98 -22.56 -4.25
N LYS A 202 -11.22 -21.53 -4.60
CA LYS A 202 -9.89 -21.65 -5.19
C LYS A 202 -8.82 -21.68 -4.08
N TYR A 203 -9.02 -22.58 -3.12
CA TYR A 203 -8.30 -22.61 -1.84
C TYR A 203 -6.78 -22.53 -2.00
N ILE A 204 -6.20 -23.41 -2.83
CA ILE A 204 -4.74 -23.51 -2.98
C ILE A 204 -4.17 -22.14 -3.42
N TRP A 205 -4.69 -21.57 -4.49
CA TRP A 205 -4.20 -20.29 -5.01
C TRP A 205 -4.49 -19.12 -4.07
N GLY A 206 -5.69 -19.11 -3.47
CA GLY A 206 -6.07 -18.07 -2.53
C GLY A 206 -5.19 -18.08 -1.28
N ILE A 207 -4.98 -19.24 -0.65
CA ILE A 207 -4.17 -19.38 0.55
C ILE A 207 -2.70 -19.07 0.26
N LEU A 208 -2.13 -19.58 -0.84
CA LEU A 208 -0.75 -19.30 -1.21
C LEU A 208 -0.52 -17.80 -1.46
N LEU A 209 -1.38 -17.16 -2.24
CA LEU A 209 -1.29 -15.71 -2.46
C LEU A 209 -1.47 -14.93 -1.16
N PHE A 210 -2.42 -15.34 -0.30
CA PHE A 210 -2.63 -14.70 0.99
C PHE A 210 -1.39 -14.80 1.88
N MET A 211 -0.77 -15.97 1.99
CA MET A 211 0.47 -16.15 2.75
C MET A 211 1.59 -15.26 2.23
N ILE A 212 1.80 -15.23 0.92
CA ILE A 212 2.85 -14.43 0.30
C ILE A 212 2.65 -12.95 0.60
N PHE A 213 1.47 -12.41 0.30
CA PHE A 213 1.24 -10.97 0.43
C PHE A 213 1.04 -10.51 1.88
N SER A 214 0.48 -11.34 2.76
CA SER A 214 0.44 -11.02 4.20
C SER A 214 1.84 -11.05 4.82
N PHE A 215 2.69 -12.01 4.43
CA PHE A 215 4.08 -12.03 4.85
C PHE A 215 4.81 -10.74 4.42
N GLU A 216 4.69 -10.35 3.14
CA GLU A 216 5.37 -9.15 2.63
C GLU A 216 4.87 -7.86 3.27
N ILE A 217 3.55 -7.70 3.47
CA ILE A 217 2.98 -6.54 4.19
C ILE A 217 3.58 -6.40 5.59
N ILE A 218 3.69 -7.51 6.34
CA ILE A 218 4.27 -7.50 7.68
C ILE A 218 5.78 -7.22 7.60
N ALA A 219 6.48 -7.79 6.61
CA ALA A 219 7.91 -7.63 6.41
C ALA A 219 8.35 -6.20 6.07
N GLN A 220 7.46 -5.38 5.46
CA GLN A 220 7.73 -3.96 5.18
C GLN A 220 7.83 -3.11 6.45
N ARG A 221 7.36 -3.60 7.60
CA ARG A 221 7.38 -2.89 8.90
C ARG A 221 6.62 -1.56 8.92
N HIS A 222 5.80 -1.27 7.94
CA HIS A 222 4.92 -0.12 7.95
C HIS A 222 3.62 -0.47 8.67
N VAL A 223 3.69 -0.51 10.01
CA VAL A 223 2.64 -1.04 10.89
C VAL A 223 1.28 -0.39 10.64
N GLN A 224 1.24 0.92 10.42
CA GLN A 224 0.00 1.68 10.20
C GLN A 224 -0.76 1.20 8.95
N ILE A 225 -0.09 1.11 7.80
CA ILE A 225 -0.73 0.67 6.56
C ILE A 225 -1.07 -0.82 6.61
N ALA A 226 -0.21 -1.64 7.20
CA ALA A 226 -0.50 -3.06 7.44
C ALA A 226 -1.77 -3.22 8.29
N TYR A 227 -1.89 -2.47 9.38
CA TYR A 227 -3.06 -2.48 10.26
C TYR A 227 -4.35 -2.12 9.52
N TYR A 228 -4.35 -1.03 8.73
CA TYR A 228 -5.51 -0.64 7.93
C TYR A 228 -5.87 -1.70 6.89
N SER A 229 -4.87 -2.29 6.25
CA SER A 229 -5.08 -3.37 5.28
C SER A 229 -5.75 -4.58 5.91
N PHE A 230 -5.27 -5.02 7.08
CA PHE A 230 -5.86 -6.16 7.78
C PHE A 230 -7.26 -5.89 8.34
N ILE A 231 -7.57 -4.67 8.77
CA ILE A 231 -8.93 -4.28 9.15
C ILE A 231 -9.89 -4.42 7.95
N LEU A 232 -9.54 -3.84 6.80
CA LEU A 232 -10.38 -3.89 5.61
C LEU A 232 -10.61 -5.33 5.12
N ILE A 233 -9.55 -6.14 5.13
CA ILE A 233 -9.61 -7.55 4.76
C ILE A 233 -10.42 -8.35 5.77
N GLY A 234 -10.28 -8.04 7.06
CA GLY A 234 -11.06 -8.66 8.13
C GLY A 234 -12.55 -8.38 7.98
N ILE A 235 -12.94 -7.13 7.72
CA ILE A 235 -14.33 -6.75 7.45
C ILE A 235 -14.87 -7.51 6.23
N TYR A 236 -14.12 -7.55 5.13
CA TYR A 236 -14.51 -8.28 3.93
C TYR A 236 -14.60 -9.79 4.19
N GLY A 237 -13.64 -10.36 4.93
CA GLY A 237 -13.64 -11.77 5.31
C GLY A 237 -14.86 -12.15 6.15
N ILE A 238 -15.22 -11.33 7.14
CA ILE A 238 -16.43 -11.52 7.95
C ILE A 238 -17.68 -11.46 7.06
N TYR A 239 -17.75 -10.47 6.17
CA TYR A 239 -18.87 -10.39 5.20
C TYR A 239 -18.99 -11.67 4.38
N GLU A 240 -17.90 -12.20 3.84
CA GLU A 240 -17.92 -13.44 3.03
C GLU A 240 -18.29 -14.66 3.88
N VAL A 241 -17.84 -14.76 5.13
CA VAL A 241 -18.26 -15.82 6.05
C VAL A 241 -19.78 -15.76 6.26
N ILE A 242 -20.33 -14.63 6.64
CA ILE A 242 -21.77 -14.42 6.85
C ILE A 242 -22.55 -14.77 5.56
N ARG A 243 -22.08 -14.26 4.42
CA ARG A 243 -22.71 -14.50 3.12
C ARG A 243 -22.76 -16.00 2.76
N ASN A 244 -21.70 -16.74 3.03
CA ASN A 244 -21.66 -18.19 2.77
C ASN A 244 -22.55 -18.97 3.73
N VAL A 245 -22.61 -18.58 5.00
CA VAL A 245 -23.51 -19.18 6.00
C VAL A 245 -24.96 -18.96 5.60
N ILE A 246 -25.36 -17.75 5.22
CA ILE A 246 -26.72 -17.42 4.77
C ILE A 246 -27.09 -18.23 3.51
N LYS A 247 -26.14 -18.49 2.62
CA LYS A 247 -26.33 -19.32 1.43
C LYS A 247 -26.36 -20.83 1.71
N GLY A 248 -26.20 -21.25 2.96
CA GLY A 248 -26.12 -22.65 3.36
C GLY A 248 -24.77 -23.32 3.09
N ASP A 249 -23.76 -22.60 2.63
CA ASP A 249 -22.42 -23.12 2.36
C ASP A 249 -21.47 -22.94 3.57
N VAL A 250 -21.91 -23.44 4.72
CA VAL A 250 -21.16 -23.35 5.99
C VAL A 250 -19.78 -24.01 5.87
N LYS A 251 -19.68 -25.09 5.09
CA LYS A 251 -18.41 -25.78 4.85
C LYS A 251 -17.37 -24.84 4.19
N ASN A 252 -17.78 -24.09 3.17
CA ASN A 252 -16.88 -23.12 2.52
C ASN A 252 -16.50 -21.99 3.47
N ALA A 253 -17.46 -21.47 4.27
CA ALA A 253 -17.19 -20.46 5.27
C ALA A 253 -16.12 -20.91 6.27
N LEU A 254 -16.24 -22.12 6.81
CA LEU A 254 -15.28 -22.68 7.77
C LEU A 254 -13.91 -22.93 7.13
N ILE A 255 -13.86 -23.61 5.99
CA ILE A 255 -12.58 -23.90 5.32
C ILE A 255 -11.86 -22.60 4.97
N SER A 256 -12.54 -21.64 4.35
CA SER A 256 -11.94 -20.37 3.94
C SER A 256 -11.48 -19.55 5.15
N GLY A 257 -12.34 -19.39 6.14
CA GLY A 257 -12.03 -18.59 7.33
C GLY A 257 -10.86 -19.17 8.14
N THR A 258 -10.91 -20.48 8.44
CA THR A 258 -9.83 -21.12 9.21
C THR A 258 -8.52 -21.18 8.45
N SER A 259 -8.53 -21.43 7.14
CA SER A 259 -7.31 -21.48 6.33
C SER A 259 -6.65 -20.09 6.22
N LEU A 260 -7.44 -19.02 6.03
CA LEU A 260 -6.91 -17.65 6.00
C LEU A 260 -6.38 -17.23 7.36
N ALA A 261 -7.06 -17.57 8.46
CA ALA A 261 -6.58 -17.30 9.81
C ALA A 261 -5.25 -18.02 10.08
N LEU A 262 -5.16 -19.31 9.73
CA LEU A 262 -3.91 -20.07 9.87
C LEU A 262 -2.79 -19.48 9.00
N ALA A 263 -3.08 -19.11 7.76
CA ALA A 263 -2.13 -18.50 6.86
C ALA A 263 -1.59 -17.16 7.42
N LEU A 264 -2.46 -16.35 8.06
CA LEU A 264 -2.05 -15.12 8.72
C LEU A 264 -1.13 -15.39 9.92
N VAL A 265 -1.46 -16.38 10.75
CA VAL A 265 -0.60 -16.79 11.88
C VAL A 265 0.77 -17.24 11.38
N ILE A 266 0.83 -18.06 10.33
CA ILE A 266 2.10 -18.52 9.74
C ILE A 266 2.90 -17.32 9.22
N SER A 267 2.26 -16.39 8.50
CA SER A 267 2.93 -15.16 8.01
C SER A 267 3.46 -14.29 9.15
N GLY A 268 2.72 -14.18 10.25
CA GLY A 268 3.19 -13.49 11.47
C GLY A 268 4.37 -14.20 12.11
N MET A 269 4.33 -15.52 12.25
CA MET A 269 5.43 -16.30 12.79
C MET A 269 6.71 -16.20 11.93
N MET A 270 6.59 -16.16 10.62
CA MET A 270 7.74 -15.94 9.72
C MET A 270 8.35 -14.54 9.87
N ASN A 271 7.63 -13.60 10.45
CA ASN A 271 8.06 -12.23 10.77
C ASN A 271 8.25 -12.02 12.29
N PHE A 272 8.52 -13.07 13.05
CA PHE A 272 8.63 -13.00 14.50
C PHE A 272 9.74 -12.05 15.01
N ASP A 273 10.77 -11.82 14.18
CA ASP A 273 11.80 -10.82 14.43
C ASP A 273 11.22 -9.40 14.61
N ASN A 274 10.16 -9.05 13.88
CA ASN A 274 9.49 -7.77 14.07
C ASN A 274 8.84 -7.63 15.44
N TYR A 275 8.29 -8.73 15.96
CA TYR A 275 7.77 -8.75 17.33
C TYR A 275 8.90 -8.55 18.36
N LEU A 276 10.01 -9.28 18.22
CA LEU A 276 11.17 -9.14 19.11
C LEU A 276 11.76 -7.74 19.10
N ILE A 277 11.88 -7.12 17.91
CA ILE A 277 12.36 -5.75 17.78
C ILE A 277 11.44 -4.79 18.51
N ASN A 278 10.14 -4.92 18.35
CA ASN A 278 9.17 -4.09 19.04
C ASN A 278 9.20 -4.30 20.55
N ASP A 279 9.33 -5.54 21.02
CA ASP A 279 9.40 -5.85 22.45
C ASP A 279 10.68 -5.28 23.09
N PHE A 280 11.83 -5.45 22.43
CA PHE A 280 13.11 -4.89 22.92
C PHE A 280 13.16 -3.36 22.91
N SER A 281 12.42 -2.72 22.01
CA SER A 281 12.46 -1.26 21.85
C SER A 281 11.25 -0.53 22.45
N LYS A 282 10.28 -1.23 23.00
CA LYS A 282 9.02 -0.64 23.50
C LYS A 282 9.23 0.52 24.49
N ASP A 283 10.21 0.39 25.37
CA ASP A 283 10.49 1.39 26.41
C ASP A 283 11.23 2.62 25.83
N THR A 284 11.84 2.50 24.66
CA THR A 284 12.59 3.57 23.99
C THR A 284 11.80 4.25 22.85
N THR A 285 10.58 3.78 22.58
CA THR A 285 9.69 4.40 21.61
C THR A 285 8.94 5.59 22.19
N ARG A 286 8.33 6.42 21.35
CA ARG A 286 7.61 7.63 21.76
C ARG A 286 6.46 7.39 22.74
N GLY A 287 5.92 6.18 22.79
CA GLY A 287 4.92 5.75 23.77
C GLY A 287 5.50 5.01 24.98
N GLY A 288 6.83 4.86 25.05
CA GLY A 288 7.50 4.15 26.13
C GLY A 288 7.64 4.98 27.41
N ASP A 289 7.71 4.29 28.56
CA ASP A 289 7.76 4.93 29.88
C ASP A 289 8.97 5.85 30.06
N ILE A 290 10.12 5.49 29.48
CA ILE A 290 11.36 6.30 29.57
C ILE A 290 11.17 7.67 28.92
N LEU A 291 10.56 7.72 27.73
CA LEU A 291 10.30 8.98 27.04
C LEU A 291 9.16 9.79 27.67
N ASN A 292 8.18 9.13 28.23
CA ASN A 292 7.09 9.79 28.97
C ASN A 292 7.60 10.40 30.28
N SER A 293 8.52 9.74 30.98
CA SER A 293 9.18 10.31 32.17
C SER A 293 10.14 11.46 31.82
N ALA A 294 10.83 11.42 30.68
CA ALA A 294 11.70 12.50 30.21
C ALA A 294 10.94 13.76 29.73
N LYS A 295 9.65 13.66 29.41
CA LYS A 295 8.76 14.79 29.13
C LYS A 295 8.40 15.64 30.36
N MET A 296 8.89 15.32 31.52
CA MET A 296 8.87 16.19 32.69
C MET A 296 9.89 17.33 32.53
N ASN A 297 9.72 18.15 31.52
CA ASN A 297 10.41 19.43 31.43
C ASN A 297 9.70 20.42 32.36
N PRO A 298 10.33 20.90 33.46
CA PRO A 298 9.65 21.73 34.48
C PRO A 298 9.22 23.11 33.97
N SER A 299 9.62 23.51 32.76
CA SER A 299 9.47 24.86 32.24
C SER A 299 8.34 25.03 31.20
N ALA A 300 7.65 23.97 30.79
CA ALA A 300 6.53 24.08 29.86
C ALA A 300 5.25 23.62 30.56
N ASP A 301 4.38 24.56 30.88
CA ASP A 301 2.98 24.37 31.32
C ASP A 301 2.73 23.63 32.64
N ALA A 302 2.92 24.34 33.75
CA ALA A 302 2.46 23.93 35.07
C ALA A 302 0.92 23.79 35.21
N GLY A 303 0.16 24.12 34.17
CA GLY A 303 -1.32 24.09 34.18
C GLY A 303 -1.97 22.80 33.65
N LYS A 304 -1.25 21.94 32.95
CA LYS A 304 -1.81 20.73 32.31
C LYS A 304 -1.38 19.41 32.96
N LYS A 305 -0.88 19.43 34.19
CA LYS A 305 -0.32 18.24 34.86
C LYS A 305 -1.32 17.15 35.27
N ALA A 306 -2.62 17.33 35.10
CA ALA A 306 -3.60 16.41 35.70
C ALA A 306 -4.13 15.29 34.78
N SER A 307 -3.79 15.26 33.48
CA SER A 307 -4.37 14.30 32.53
C SER A 307 -3.39 13.30 31.92
N VAL A 308 -2.09 13.38 32.22
CA VAL A 308 -1.04 12.59 31.54
C VAL A 308 -0.70 11.27 32.27
N GLU A 309 -1.15 11.09 33.50
CA GLU A 309 -0.72 9.95 34.34
C GLU A 309 -1.26 8.57 33.95
N ASN A 310 -2.18 8.45 33.00
CA ASN A 310 -2.79 7.14 32.66
C ASN A 310 -2.91 6.84 31.15
N GLU A 311 -2.36 7.65 30.25
CA GLU A 311 -2.43 7.34 28.81
C GLU A 311 -1.29 6.39 28.41
N LYS A 312 -1.62 5.11 28.27
CA LYS A 312 -0.76 4.12 27.58
C LYS A 312 -0.73 4.47 26.10
N GLY A 313 0.40 5.02 25.64
CA GLY A 313 0.61 5.34 24.23
C GLY A 313 0.95 6.81 23.96
N VAL A 314 0.82 7.25 22.72
CA VAL A 314 1.04 8.65 22.31
C VAL A 314 -0.22 9.46 22.60
N GLY A 315 -0.07 10.63 23.24
CA GLY A 315 -1.18 11.53 23.53
C GLY A 315 -1.96 11.93 22.25
N PHE A 316 -3.25 12.24 22.43
CA PHE A 316 -4.15 12.59 21.33
C PHE A 316 -3.62 13.76 20.48
N ASP A 317 -3.15 14.81 21.11
CA ASP A 317 -2.60 16.00 20.44
C ASP A 317 -1.42 15.65 19.52
N TYR A 318 -0.53 14.76 19.99
CA TYR A 318 0.57 14.28 19.15
C TYR A 318 0.08 13.41 18.00
N ALA A 319 -0.88 12.52 18.26
CA ALA A 319 -1.41 11.62 17.24
C ALA A 319 -2.15 12.36 16.11
N THR A 320 -2.71 13.53 16.41
CA THR A 320 -3.50 14.34 15.47
C THR A 320 -2.74 15.53 14.87
N ASN A 321 -1.54 15.82 15.33
CA ASN A 321 -0.74 16.99 14.91
C ASN A 321 -0.49 17.04 13.39
N TRP A 322 -0.45 15.89 12.74
CA TRP A 322 -0.18 15.74 11.31
C TRP A 322 -1.39 15.22 10.56
N SER A 323 -2.58 15.53 11.05
CA SER A 323 -3.83 15.18 10.38
C SER A 323 -3.98 15.97 9.10
N LEU A 324 -4.43 15.29 8.05
CA LEU A 324 -4.73 15.92 6.77
C LEU A 324 -5.91 16.90 6.94
N GLY A 325 -5.70 18.17 6.55
CA GLY A 325 -6.75 19.18 6.53
C GLY A 325 -7.79 18.90 5.46
N PHE A 326 -8.99 19.47 5.61
CA PHE A 326 -10.08 19.24 4.66
C PHE A 326 -9.73 19.70 3.25
N GLU A 327 -9.01 20.82 3.15
CA GLU A 327 -8.54 21.40 1.89
C GLU A 327 -7.45 20.55 1.23
N GLU A 328 -6.63 19.88 2.05
CA GLU A 328 -5.55 19.02 1.58
C GLU A 328 -6.05 17.72 0.93
N LEU A 329 -7.33 17.33 1.15
CA LEU A 329 -7.95 16.19 0.49
C LEU A 329 -7.91 16.30 -1.05
N GLY A 330 -7.91 17.53 -1.57
CA GLY A 330 -7.75 17.78 -3.00
C GLY A 330 -6.41 17.28 -3.55
N SER A 331 -5.37 17.25 -2.74
CA SER A 331 -4.04 16.74 -3.12
C SER A 331 -4.00 15.23 -3.39
N LEU A 332 -5.01 14.47 -2.94
CA LEU A 332 -5.16 13.05 -3.26
C LEU A 332 -5.46 12.81 -4.76
N PHE A 333 -6.06 13.80 -5.41
CA PHE A 333 -6.49 13.74 -6.80
C PHE A 333 -5.62 14.59 -7.73
N VAL A 334 -5.21 15.76 -7.24
CA VAL A 334 -4.45 16.75 -8.02
C VAL A 334 -3.14 17.05 -7.30
N PRO A 335 -1.98 16.75 -7.91
CA PRO A 335 -0.69 17.12 -7.33
C PRO A 335 -0.59 18.62 -7.04
N ASN A 336 0.00 18.97 -5.92
CA ASN A 336 0.22 20.35 -5.50
C ASN A 336 -1.06 21.20 -5.34
N PHE A 337 -2.22 20.56 -5.08
CA PHE A 337 -3.51 21.25 -4.96
C PHE A 337 -3.50 22.35 -3.89
N VAL A 338 -2.88 22.11 -2.74
CA VAL A 338 -2.73 23.08 -1.64
C VAL A 338 -1.26 23.44 -1.39
N GLY A 339 -0.38 23.15 -2.31
CA GLY A 339 1.04 23.44 -2.21
C GLY A 339 1.89 22.25 -2.65
N GLY A 340 3.20 22.42 -2.65
CA GLY A 340 4.15 21.39 -3.06
C GLY A 340 4.68 20.57 -1.89
N SER A 341 5.87 19.98 -2.09
CA SER A 341 6.62 19.31 -1.04
C SER A 341 7.06 20.29 0.05
N SER A 342 7.05 19.86 1.32
CA SER A 342 7.55 20.67 2.43
C SER A 342 9.01 21.12 2.27
N ALA A 343 9.77 20.47 1.41
CA ALA A 343 11.13 20.84 1.04
C ALA A 343 11.21 21.76 -0.19
N ALA A 344 10.13 21.89 -0.95
CA ALA A 344 10.06 22.82 -2.08
C ALA A 344 9.61 24.18 -1.57
N GLY A 345 10.46 25.19 -1.69
CA GLY A 345 10.07 26.57 -1.44
C GLY A 345 8.99 27.03 -2.43
N LEU A 346 8.36 28.14 -2.13
CA LEU A 346 7.45 28.81 -3.05
C LEU A 346 8.24 29.53 -4.16
N ASP A 347 7.63 29.68 -5.32
CA ASP A 347 8.20 30.44 -6.43
C ASP A 347 7.85 31.94 -6.37
N GLU A 348 8.41 32.71 -7.28
CA GLU A 348 8.16 34.15 -7.39
C GLU A 348 6.74 34.50 -7.89
N ASN A 349 5.97 33.52 -8.35
CA ASN A 349 4.57 33.72 -8.72
C ASN A 349 3.61 33.55 -7.54
N SER A 350 4.12 33.09 -6.39
CA SER A 350 3.31 32.88 -5.19
C SER A 350 2.72 34.18 -4.66
N ASP A 351 1.54 34.09 -4.04
CA ASP A 351 0.89 35.27 -3.44
C ASP A 351 1.70 35.83 -2.26
N VAL A 352 2.49 34.98 -1.59
CA VAL A 352 3.42 35.40 -0.54
C VAL A 352 4.50 36.31 -1.13
N TYR A 353 5.13 35.90 -2.25
CA TYR A 353 6.13 36.75 -2.92
C TYR A 353 5.54 38.09 -3.39
N LYS A 354 4.38 38.06 -4.03
CA LYS A 354 3.66 39.26 -4.47
C LYS A 354 3.35 40.21 -3.30
N THR A 355 2.91 39.63 -2.18
CA THR A 355 2.61 40.39 -0.95
C THR A 355 3.87 41.03 -0.37
N LEU A 356 4.98 40.30 -0.28
CA LEU A 356 6.25 40.83 0.18
C LEU A 356 6.75 41.97 -0.72
N SER A 357 6.70 41.73 -2.04
CA SER A 357 7.09 42.73 -3.04
C SER A 357 6.21 43.99 -2.97
N SER A 358 4.91 43.83 -2.77
CA SER A 358 3.98 44.99 -2.62
C SER A 358 4.22 45.78 -1.34
N LYS A 359 4.80 45.15 -0.31
CA LYS A 359 5.23 45.80 0.95
C LYS A 359 6.63 46.38 0.88
N GLY A 360 7.27 46.42 -0.29
CA GLY A 360 8.57 47.04 -0.50
C GLY A 360 9.77 46.18 -0.08
N VAL A 361 9.58 44.87 0.16
CA VAL A 361 10.71 43.97 0.42
C VAL A 361 11.52 43.81 -0.88
N PRO A 362 12.87 43.99 -0.83
CA PRO A 362 13.72 43.80 -2.00
C PRO A 362 13.53 42.44 -2.65
N ALA A 363 13.44 42.39 -3.97
CA ALA A 363 13.13 41.15 -4.73
C ALA A 363 14.02 39.95 -4.33
N GLN A 364 15.32 40.20 -4.14
CA GLN A 364 16.26 39.15 -3.72
C GLN A 364 15.94 38.60 -2.32
N GLN A 365 15.54 39.45 -1.37
CA GLN A 365 15.16 39.01 -0.03
C GLN A 365 13.83 38.28 -0.04
N ALA A 366 12.85 38.77 -0.80
CA ALA A 366 11.56 38.14 -0.98
C ALA A 366 11.74 36.74 -1.61
N SER A 367 12.55 36.60 -2.68
CA SER A 367 12.84 35.31 -3.33
C SER A 367 13.52 34.33 -2.36
N GLN A 368 14.54 34.77 -1.62
CA GLN A 368 15.19 33.92 -0.61
C GLN A 368 14.25 33.47 0.51
N PHE A 369 13.33 34.34 0.91
CA PHE A 369 12.34 34.03 1.94
C PHE A 369 11.38 32.98 1.47
N VAL A 370 10.75 33.17 0.30
CA VAL A 370 9.76 32.20 -0.22
C VAL A 370 10.37 30.85 -0.58
N GLN A 371 11.61 30.82 -1.07
CA GLN A 371 12.35 29.59 -1.34
C GLN A 371 12.69 28.76 -0.09
N ARG A 372 12.74 29.40 1.07
CA ARG A 372 13.05 28.76 2.37
C ARG A 372 11.83 28.61 3.26
N MET A 373 10.68 29.09 2.82
CA MET A 373 9.46 29.03 3.60
C MET A 373 8.94 27.58 3.65
N PRO A 374 8.84 26.98 4.84
CA PRO A 374 8.18 25.69 4.97
C PRO A 374 6.69 25.88 4.64
N LEU A 375 6.14 24.97 3.84
CA LEU A 375 4.73 25.00 3.42
C LEU A 375 3.80 24.42 4.50
N TYR A 376 4.08 24.69 5.78
CA TYR A 376 3.23 24.30 6.90
C TYR A 376 2.82 25.54 7.69
#